data_4e34738d1b1fe0625ebf1842d1381a44
#
_entry.id   4e34738d1b1fe0625ebf1842d1381a44
#
_cell.length_a   1.000
_cell.length_b   1.000
_cell.length_c   1.000
_cell.angle_alpha   90.00
_cell.angle_beta   90.00
_cell.angle_gamma   90.00
#
_symmetry.space_group_name_H-M   'P 1'
#
loop_
_entity.id
_entity.type
_entity.pdbx_description
1 polymer ?
#
loop_
_entity_poly.entity_id
_entity_poly.type
_entity_poly.pdbx_seq_one_letter_code
_entity_poly.pdbx_strand_id
1 'polypeptide(L)'
;MQERFIRTQRIFGSDGMEKLKNARVAVFGVGGVGGYVVEALVRSGVGAIDVFDNDTVAESNINRQIIALSDTVGMDKVEVSRLRALEINPEIEFKAHKCFYMPDNADLYDLSEYTYIVDAIDTVTAKLELIARAKAVNVPIISSMGTGNKVEASMLEVADIKKTEMCPLARTMRRERKKRGITELKVVYSKETPRIPDDDDRTPASTAFVPGAAGLIIAGEVVKAIVGL
;
A
#
# COMPACT_ATOMS: atom_id res chain seq x y z
N MET A 1 -11.06 -21.03 14.96
CA MET A 1 -11.04 -19.97 13.91
C MET A 1 -12.09 -18.93 14.23
N GLN A 2 -11.81 -17.63 13.95
CA GLN A 2 -12.78 -16.56 14.17
C GLN A 2 -13.86 -16.58 13.09
N GLU A 3 -15.13 -16.43 13.48
CA GLU A 3 -16.28 -16.44 12.56
C GLU A 3 -16.16 -15.39 11.46
N ARG A 4 -15.54 -14.22 11.77
CA ARG A 4 -15.31 -13.11 10.83
C ARG A 4 -14.53 -13.48 9.57
N PHE A 5 -13.73 -14.54 9.60
CA PHE A 5 -12.92 -15.01 8.47
C PHE A 5 -13.44 -16.27 7.79
N ILE A 6 -14.60 -16.80 8.18
CA ILE A 6 -15.12 -18.06 7.67
C ILE A 6 -15.30 -18.06 6.14
N ARG A 7 -15.70 -16.92 5.56
CA ARG A 7 -15.84 -16.81 4.10
C ARG A 7 -14.50 -16.79 3.37
N THR A 8 -13.50 -16.15 3.95
CA THR A 8 -12.12 -16.15 3.42
C THR A 8 -11.53 -17.55 3.47
N GLN A 9 -11.75 -18.28 4.57
CA GLN A 9 -11.33 -19.68 4.68
C GLN A 9 -11.96 -20.60 3.63
N ARG A 10 -13.20 -20.37 3.24
CA ARG A 10 -13.85 -21.19 2.19
C ARG A 10 -13.16 -21.06 0.83
N ILE A 11 -12.40 -19.98 0.60
CA ILE A 11 -11.61 -19.75 -0.61
C ILE A 11 -10.19 -20.30 -0.45
N PHE A 12 -9.51 -19.99 0.65
CA PHE A 12 -8.08 -20.28 0.82
C PHE A 12 -7.80 -21.56 1.64
N GLY A 13 -8.82 -22.19 2.20
CA GLY A 13 -8.66 -23.35 3.07
C GLY A 13 -8.07 -23.01 4.44
N SER A 14 -7.91 -24.02 5.28
CA SER A 14 -7.31 -23.86 6.62
C SER A 14 -5.83 -23.50 6.53
N ASP A 15 -5.10 -24.12 5.61
CA ASP A 15 -3.65 -23.87 5.41
C ASP A 15 -3.39 -22.44 4.93
N GLY A 16 -4.22 -21.92 4.01
CA GLY A 16 -4.13 -20.53 3.57
C GLY A 16 -4.39 -19.55 4.70
N MET A 17 -5.38 -19.84 5.55
CA MET A 17 -5.67 -19.00 6.72
C MET A 17 -4.55 -19.04 7.77
N GLU A 18 -3.91 -20.17 7.95
CA GLU A 18 -2.76 -20.29 8.85
C GLU A 18 -1.56 -19.47 8.34
N LYS A 19 -1.28 -19.54 7.03
CA LYS A 19 -0.25 -18.68 6.40
C LYS A 19 -0.55 -17.20 6.59
N LEU A 20 -1.79 -16.76 6.38
CA LEU A 20 -2.20 -15.37 6.59
C LEU A 20 -2.05 -14.95 8.05
N LYS A 21 -2.48 -15.80 8.99
CA LYS A 21 -2.36 -15.52 10.43
C LYS A 21 -0.91 -15.38 10.88
N ASN A 22 0.02 -16.12 10.29
CA ASN A 22 1.44 -16.08 10.62
C ASN A 22 2.22 -15.03 9.82
N ALA A 23 1.57 -14.35 8.86
CA ALA A 23 2.21 -13.33 8.05
C ALA A 23 2.30 -11.99 8.78
N ARG A 24 3.42 -11.30 8.57
CA ARG A 24 3.65 -9.91 8.97
C ARG A 24 3.88 -9.06 7.72
N VAL A 25 3.05 -8.05 7.50
CA VAL A 25 3.10 -7.19 6.32
C VAL A 25 3.42 -5.76 6.72
N ALA A 26 4.43 -5.15 6.07
CA ALA A 26 4.70 -3.72 6.20
C ALA A 26 3.98 -2.94 5.11
N VAL A 27 3.31 -1.85 5.49
CA VAL A 27 2.64 -0.92 4.56
C VAL A 27 3.22 0.48 4.75
N PHE A 28 3.96 0.95 3.78
CA PHE A 28 4.56 2.27 3.77
C PHE A 28 3.64 3.25 3.02
N GLY A 29 3.12 4.25 3.74
CA GLY A 29 2.08 5.18 3.30
C GLY A 29 0.67 4.67 3.58
N VAL A 30 -0.13 5.43 4.36
CA VAL A 30 -1.52 5.10 4.74
C VAL A 30 -2.50 6.14 4.17
N GLY A 31 -2.23 6.56 2.94
CA GLY A 31 -3.08 7.48 2.18
C GLY A 31 -4.23 6.79 1.44
N GLY A 32 -4.63 7.36 0.28
CA GLY A 32 -5.74 6.86 -0.55
C GLY A 32 -5.56 5.45 -1.08
N VAL A 33 -4.32 4.98 -1.25
CA VAL A 33 -4.01 3.59 -1.66
C VAL A 33 -3.75 2.72 -0.44
N GLY A 34 -2.76 3.09 0.39
CA GLY A 34 -2.32 2.26 1.51
C GLY A 34 -3.40 2.01 2.57
N GLY A 35 -4.30 2.96 2.81
CA GLY A 35 -5.44 2.76 3.71
C GLY A 35 -6.34 1.59 3.28
N TYR A 36 -6.62 1.47 1.97
CA TYR A 36 -7.40 0.34 1.44
C TYR A 36 -6.60 -0.97 1.39
N VAL A 37 -5.26 -0.89 1.26
CA VAL A 37 -4.41 -2.08 1.44
C VAL A 37 -4.55 -2.62 2.84
N VAL A 38 -4.35 -1.79 3.87
CA VAL A 38 -4.48 -2.19 5.28
C VAL A 38 -5.86 -2.75 5.57
N GLU A 39 -6.92 -2.05 5.15
CA GLU A 39 -8.31 -2.50 5.31
C GLU A 39 -8.52 -3.93 4.78
N ALA A 40 -8.07 -4.20 3.55
CA ALA A 40 -8.26 -5.49 2.92
C ALA A 40 -7.39 -6.59 3.55
N LEU A 41 -6.15 -6.30 3.95
CA LEU A 41 -5.27 -7.26 4.63
C LEU A 41 -5.83 -7.67 5.99
N VAL A 42 -6.28 -6.71 6.80
CA VAL A 42 -6.91 -6.98 8.10
C VAL A 42 -8.14 -7.85 7.94
N ARG A 43 -9.02 -7.54 6.96
CA ARG A 43 -10.23 -8.32 6.65
C ARG A 43 -9.94 -9.69 6.05
N SER A 44 -8.76 -9.89 5.50
CA SER A 44 -8.32 -11.19 4.99
C SER A 44 -7.73 -12.09 6.06
N GLY A 45 -7.48 -11.59 7.27
CA GLY A 45 -6.96 -12.36 8.39
C GLY A 45 -5.43 -12.39 8.49
N VAL A 46 -4.73 -11.39 7.91
CA VAL A 46 -3.30 -11.20 8.15
C VAL A 46 -3.08 -10.95 9.64
N GLY A 47 -2.12 -11.67 10.24
CA GLY A 47 -1.94 -11.67 11.69
C GLY A 47 -1.15 -10.50 12.23
N ALA A 48 -0.24 -9.92 11.44
CA ALA A 48 0.53 -8.75 11.86
C ALA A 48 0.68 -7.72 10.73
N ILE A 49 0.50 -6.45 11.06
CA ILE A 49 0.67 -5.32 10.13
C ILE A 49 1.45 -4.20 10.82
N ASP A 50 2.47 -3.72 10.15
CA ASP A 50 3.19 -2.51 10.50
C ASP A 50 2.87 -1.43 9.48
N VAL A 51 2.45 -0.24 9.93
CA VAL A 51 2.19 0.90 9.04
C VAL A 51 3.16 2.04 9.30
N PHE A 52 3.56 2.73 8.23
CA PHE A 52 4.54 3.82 8.26
C PHE A 52 3.97 5.04 7.53
N ASP A 53 3.72 6.11 8.26
CA ASP A 53 3.24 7.39 7.71
C ASP A 53 3.51 8.50 8.73
N ASN A 54 3.85 9.71 8.28
CA ASN A 54 4.12 10.84 9.19
C ASN A 54 2.97 11.85 9.26
N ASP A 55 1.97 11.71 8.40
CA ASP A 55 0.92 12.69 8.26
C ASP A 55 -0.17 12.56 9.31
N THR A 56 -0.89 13.65 9.49
CA THR A 56 -2.20 13.68 10.14
C THR A 56 -3.31 13.64 9.10
N VAL A 57 -4.50 13.23 9.52
CA VAL A 57 -5.71 13.29 8.69
C VAL A 57 -6.09 14.75 8.45
N ALA A 58 -6.24 15.12 7.18
CA ALA A 58 -6.73 16.44 6.76
C ALA A 58 -8.14 16.30 6.17
N GLU A 59 -8.95 17.36 6.26
CA GLU A 59 -10.29 17.40 5.68
C GLU A 59 -10.29 17.06 4.18
N SER A 60 -9.28 17.55 3.44
CA SER A 60 -9.07 17.23 2.01
C SER A 60 -8.77 15.75 1.73
N ASN A 61 -8.55 14.93 2.74
CA ASN A 61 -8.36 13.48 2.57
C ASN A 61 -9.68 12.70 2.55
N ILE A 62 -10.77 13.28 3.07
CA ILE A 62 -12.07 12.61 3.26
C ILE A 62 -12.62 12.08 1.93
N ASN A 63 -12.33 12.76 0.83
CA ASN A 63 -12.82 12.36 -0.48
C ASN A 63 -12.30 10.98 -0.98
N ARG A 64 -11.15 10.45 -0.39
CA ARG A 64 -10.52 9.24 -0.94
C ARG A 64 -9.79 8.35 0.07
N GLN A 65 -9.53 8.81 1.29
CA GLN A 65 -8.81 8.02 2.31
C GLN A 65 -9.81 7.38 3.26
N ILE A 66 -9.84 6.05 3.35
CA ILE A 66 -10.81 5.30 4.15
C ILE A 66 -10.74 5.60 5.64
N ILE A 67 -9.59 6.05 6.13
CA ILE A 67 -9.35 6.43 7.53
C ILE A 67 -9.79 7.87 7.84
N ALA A 68 -10.05 8.68 6.80
CA ALA A 68 -10.37 10.10 6.96
C ALA A 68 -11.87 10.29 7.11
N LEU A 69 -12.30 10.64 8.28
CA LEU A 69 -13.66 10.98 8.69
C LEU A 69 -13.65 12.34 9.38
N SER A 70 -14.81 12.98 9.54
CA SER A 70 -14.90 14.30 10.19
C SER A 70 -14.34 14.29 11.62
N ASP A 71 -14.51 13.21 12.35
CA ASP A 71 -14.04 13.03 13.72
C ASP A 71 -12.57 12.59 13.84
N THR A 72 -11.95 12.16 12.74
CA THR A 72 -10.53 11.78 12.72
C THR A 72 -9.60 12.88 12.21
N VAL A 73 -10.13 14.01 11.72
CA VAL A 73 -9.32 15.15 11.26
C VAL A 73 -8.40 15.65 12.37
N GLY A 74 -7.11 15.80 12.06
CA GLY A 74 -6.05 16.18 13.00
C GLY A 74 -5.37 15.02 13.73
N MET A 75 -5.93 13.80 13.69
CA MET A 75 -5.30 12.61 14.27
C MET A 75 -4.20 12.06 13.36
N ASP A 76 -3.21 11.39 13.95
CA ASP A 76 -2.16 10.70 13.19
C ASP A 76 -2.76 9.58 12.34
N LYS A 77 -2.45 9.55 11.04
CA LYS A 77 -2.99 8.54 10.11
C LYS A 77 -2.68 7.11 10.57
N VAL A 78 -1.47 6.87 11.07
CA VAL A 78 -1.06 5.54 11.56
C VAL A 78 -1.88 5.09 12.76
N GLU A 79 -2.23 6.01 13.67
CA GLU A 79 -3.03 5.69 14.85
C GLU A 79 -4.51 5.45 14.48
N VAL A 80 -5.10 6.26 13.61
CA VAL A 80 -6.46 6.02 13.10
C VAL A 80 -6.54 4.67 12.39
N SER A 81 -5.51 4.33 11.60
CA SER A 81 -5.41 3.03 10.94
C SER A 81 -5.35 1.88 11.94
N ARG A 82 -4.58 2.04 13.04
CA ARG A 82 -4.48 1.05 14.12
C ARG A 82 -5.82 0.83 14.82
N LEU A 83 -6.49 1.90 15.22
CA LEU A 83 -7.81 1.81 15.88
C LEU A 83 -8.82 1.09 14.99
N ARG A 84 -8.87 1.47 13.71
CA ARG A 84 -9.76 0.83 12.74
C ARG A 84 -9.44 -0.66 12.53
N ALA A 85 -8.16 -1.02 12.47
CA ALA A 85 -7.73 -2.41 12.32
C ALA A 85 -8.17 -3.28 13.51
N LEU A 86 -8.05 -2.76 14.74
CA LEU A 86 -8.48 -3.44 15.96
C LEU A 86 -10.01 -3.64 16.04
N GLU A 87 -10.80 -2.69 15.52
CA GLU A 87 -12.26 -2.87 15.40
C GLU A 87 -12.63 -3.98 14.41
N ILE A 88 -11.83 -4.19 13.36
CA ILE A 88 -12.04 -5.26 12.39
C ILE A 88 -11.54 -6.60 12.93
N ASN A 89 -10.33 -6.63 13.49
CA ASN A 89 -9.67 -7.81 14.05
C ASN A 89 -8.97 -7.48 15.37
N PRO A 90 -9.62 -7.70 16.53
CA PRO A 90 -9.03 -7.41 17.84
C PRO A 90 -7.77 -8.21 18.18
N GLU A 91 -7.51 -9.32 17.46
CA GLU A 91 -6.35 -10.18 17.70
C GLU A 91 -5.13 -9.82 16.82
N ILE A 92 -5.27 -8.81 15.94
CA ILE A 92 -4.17 -8.42 15.06
C ILE A 92 -3.02 -7.79 15.85
N GLU A 93 -1.79 -8.19 15.55
CA GLU A 93 -0.62 -7.43 15.97
C GLU A 93 -0.45 -6.23 15.05
N PHE A 94 -0.66 -5.03 15.57
CA PHE A 94 -0.59 -3.81 14.76
C PHE A 94 0.41 -2.82 15.34
N LYS A 95 1.45 -2.46 14.56
CA LYS A 95 2.41 -1.44 14.93
C LYS A 95 2.23 -0.19 14.06
N ALA A 96 2.07 0.94 14.72
CA ALA A 96 1.91 2.25 14.11
C ALA A 96 3.22 3.03 14.22
N HIS A 97 3.90 3.26 13.09
CA HIS A 97 5.15 4.00 13.02
C HIS A 97 4.89 5.39 12.44
N LYS A 98 4.84 6.41 13.30
CA LYS A 98 4.75 7.80 12.87
C LYS A 98 6.13 8.26 12.38
N CYS A 99 6.42 8.06 11.10
CA CYS A 99 7.70 8.43 10.52
C CYS A 99 7.58 8.80 9.04
N PHE A 100 8.41 9.73 8.62
CA PHE A 100 8.66 10.01 7.21
C PHE A 100 9.85 9.15 6.77
N TYR A 101 9.55 8.00 6.16
CA TYR A 101 10.60 7.06 5.74
C TYR A 101 11.47 7.65 4.65
N MET A 102 12.77 7.74 4.89
CA MET A 102 13.78 8.30 3.99
C MET A 102 15.12 7.55 4.16
N PRO A 103 16.10 7.73 3.24
CA PRO A 103 17.39 7.05 3.35
C PRO A 103 18.15 7.25 4.65
N ASP A 104 17.98 8.42 5.30
CA ASP A 104 18.67 8.79 6.55
C ASP A 104 18.14 8.07 7.79
N ASN A 105 16.92 7.54 7.74
CA ASN A 105 16.33 6.78 8.85
C ASN A 105 15.99 5.33 8.50
N ALA A 106 16.29 4.90 7.28
CA ALA A 106 15.92 3.57 6.80
C ALA A 106 16.61 2.44 7.57
N ASP A 107 17.80 2.69 8.15
CA ASP A 107 18.53 1.72 8.98
C ASP A 107 17.86 1.41 10.32
N LEU A 108 16.89 2.22 10.74
CA LEU A 108 16.12 1.98 11.97
C LEU A 108 15.11 0.84 11.84
N TYR A 109 14.85 0.36 10.60
CA TYR A 109 13.80 -0.62 10.33
C TYR A 109 14.40 -1.86 9.66
N ASP A 110 14.34 -2.99 10.35
CA ASP A 110 14.74 -4.28 9.79
C ASP A 110 13.64 -4.84 8.89
N LEU A 111 13.83 -4.71 7.58
CA LEU A 111 12.86 -5.20 6.60
C LEU A 111 12.82 -6.72 6.50
N SER A 112 13.79 -7.46 7.05
CA SER A 112 13.83 -8.92 7.01
C SER A 112 12.76 -9.59 7.89
N GLU A 113 12.15 -8.83 8.82
CA GLU A 113 11.07 -9.31 9.69
C GLU A 113 9.72 -9.49 8.95
N TYR A 114 9.59 -8.94 7.74
CA TYR A 114 8.33 -8.94 7.01
C TYR A 114 8.20 -10.10 6.02
N THR A 115 7.01 -10.68 5.95
CA THR A 115 6.63 -11.65 4.92
C THR A 115 6.43 -10.97 3.57
N TYR A 116 5.96 -9.72 3.58
CA TYR A 116 5.71 -8.93 2.38
C TYR A 116 5.75 -7.43 2.69
N ILE A 117 6.17 -6.63 1.72
CA ILE A 117 6.22 -5.17 1.83
C ILE A 117 5.32 -4.54 0.77
N VAL A 118 4.54 -3.54 1.18
CA VAL A 118 3.74 -2.69 0.29
C VAL A 118 4.29 -1.28 0.31
N ASP A 119 4.65 -0.78 -0.86
CA ASP A 119 5.06 0.59 -1.09
C ASP A 119 3.91 1.40 -1.68
N ALA A 120 3.26 2.20 -0.84
CA ALA A 120 2.23 3.18 -1.20
C ALA A 120 2.68 4.63 -0.92
N ILE A 121 4.00 4.87 -0.84
CA ILE A 121 4.61 6.20 -0.68
C ILE A 121 4.46 6.99 -1.99
N ASP A 122 4.43 8.30 -1.93
CA ASP A 122 4.42 9.20 -3.10
C ASP A 122 5.82 9.77 -3.45
N THR A 123 6.73 9.81 -2.49
CA THR A 123 8.08 10.35 -2.63
C THR A 123 9.02 9.38 -3.33
N VAL A 124 9.53 9.74 -4.52
CA VAL A 124 10.38 8.88 -5.36
C VAL A 124 11.64 8.39 -4.64
N THR A 125 12.30 9.27 -3.87
CA THR A 125 13.52 8.91 -3.13
C THR A 125 13.27 7.82 -2.11
N ALA A 126 12.20 7.95 -1.32
CA ALA A 126 11.79 6.97 -0.32
C ALA A 126 11.39 5.62 -0.96
N LYS A 127 10.60 5.66 -2.07
CA LYS A 127 10.24 4.45 -2.83
C LYS A 127 11.47 3.68 -3.29
N LEU A 128 12.44 4.36 -3.89
CA LEU A 128 13.65 3.73 -4.41
C LEU A 128 14.51 3.13 -3.29
N GLU A 129 14.60 3.80 -2.15
CA GLU A 129 15.31 3.29 -0.99
C GLU A 129 14.64 2.04 -0.43
N LEU A 130 13.33 2.11 -0.19
CA LEU A 130 12.55 0.98 0.31
C LEU A 130 12.68 -0.25 -0.61
N ILE A 131 12.54 -0.05 -1.92
CA ILE A 131 12.63 -1.12 -2.91
C ILE A 131 14.04 -1.75 -2.91
N ALA A 132 15.09 -0.91 -2.88
CA ALA A 132 16.46 -1.41 -2.86
C ALA A 132 16.74 -2.25 -1.61
N ARG A 133 16.31 -1.79 -0.44
CA ARG A 133 16.48 -2.51 0.84
C ARG A 133 15.66 -3.81 0.89
N ALA A 134 14.39 -3.77 0.46
CA ALA A 134 13.56 -4.97 0.39
C ALA A 134 14.22 -6.06 -0.49
N LYS A 135 14.79 -5.65 -1.64
CA LYS A 135 15.53 -6.56 -2.52
C LYS A 135 16.81 -7.10 -1.88
N ALA A 136 17.53 -6.27 -1.15
CA ALA A 136 18.78 -6.67 -0.48
C ALA A 136 18.55 -7.77 0.57
N VAL A 137 17.39 -7.75 1.26
CA VAL A 137 17.01 -8.76 2.25
C VAL A 137 16.08 -9.85 1.68
N ASN A 138 15.87 -9.87 0.35
CA ASN A 138 15.02 -10.85 -0.36
C ASN A 138 13.56 -10.91 0.12
N VAL A 139 13.01 -9.82 0.63
CA VAL A 139 11.59 -9.71 0.97
C VAL A 139 10.81 -9.24 -0.25
N PRO A 140 9.70 -9.93 -0.61
CA PRO A 140 8.88 -9.52 -1.75
C PRO A 140 8.23 -8.16 -1.50
N ILE A 141 8.21 -7.33 -2.55
CA ILE A 141 7.64 -5.99 -2.50
C ILE A 141 6.74 -5.72 -3.71
N ILE A 142 5.62 -5.04 -3.48
CA ILE A 142 4.76 -4.47 -4.52
C ILE A 142 4.64 -2.96 -4.31
N SER A 143 4.72 -2.20 -5.41
CA SER A 143 4.70 -0.73 -5.35
C SER A 143 3.50 -0.16 -6.11
N SER A 144 2.78 0.76 -5.47
CA SER A 144 1.76 1.56 -6.14
C SER A 144 2.41 2.64 -7.01
N MET A 145 1.98 2.74 -8.25
CA MET A 145 2.31 3.89 -9.09
C MET A 145 1.25 4.99 -8.94
N GLY A 146 1.34 6.07 -9.71
CA GLY A 146 0.44 7.22 -9.58
C GLY A 146 -1.02 6.88 -9.90
N THR A 147 -1.92 7.19 -8.97
CA THR A 147 -3.38 7.02 -9.10
C THR A 147 -4.12 8.36 -9.23
N GLY A 148 -3.42 9.49 -9.09
CA GLY A 148 -4.00 10.83 -9.26
C GLY A 148 -4.33 11.17 -10.72
N ASN A 149 -5.25 12.12 -10.89
CA ASN A 149 -5.71 12.62 -12.19
C ASN A 149 -6.35 11.54 -13.09
N LYS A 150 -7.06 10.58 -12.48
CA LYS A 150 -7.66 9.41 -13.14
C LYS A 150 -9.07 9.15 -12.65
N VAL A 151 -9.89 8.59 -13.55
CA VAL A 151 -11.29 8.27 -13.28
C VAL A 151 -11.67 6.82 -13.65
N GLU A 152 -10.80 6.11 -14.38
CA GLU A 152 -11.08 4.74 -14.85
C GLU A 152 -10.36 3.70 -13.98
N ALA A 153 -11.02 3.25 -12.91
CA ALA A 153 -10.47 2.21 -12.05
C ALA A 153 -10.26 0.86 -12.78
N SER A 154 -11.05 0.58 -13.81
CA SER A 154 -10.93 -0.62 -14.66
C SER A 154 -9.65 -0.65 -15.51
N MET A 155 -8.96 0.48 -15.67
CA MET A 155 -7.68 0.56 -16.36
C MET A 155 -6.46 0.30 -15.45
N LEU A 156 -6.70 -0.05 -14.18
CA LEU A 156 -5.63 -0.49 -13.27
C LEU A 156 -5.20 -1.91 -13.60
N GLU A 157 -3.89 -2.14 -13.59
CA GLU A 157 -3.33 -3.48 -13.77
C GLU A 157 -2.08 -3.73 -12.94
N VAL A 158 -1.79 -5.02 -12.73
CA VAL A 158 -0.56 -5.51 -12.13
C VAL A 158 0.44 -5.81 -13.23
N ALA A 159 1.65 -5.27 -13.13
CA ALA A 159 2.71 -5.52 -14.11
C ALA A 159 4.10 -5.45 -13.48
N ASP A 160 5.12 -5.90 -14.22
CA ASP A 160 6.50 -5.47 -13.96
C ASP A 160 6.65 -4.00 -14.38
N ILE A 161 7.38 -3.22 -13.59
CA ILE A 161 7.63 -1.79 -13.85
C ILE A 161 8.15 -1.53 -15.28
N LYS A 162 8.87 -2.48 -15.91
CA LYS A 162 9.39 -2.36 -17.27
C LYS A 162 8.28 -2.28 -18.31
N LYS A 163 7.14 -2.90 -18.04
CA LYS A 163 5.98 -3.00 -18.95
C LYS A 163 4.97 -1.85 -18.78
N THR A 164 5.20 -0.96 -17.81
CA THR A 164 4.27 0.15 -17.54
C THR A 164 4.34 1.23 -18.62
N GLU A 165 3.23 1.86 -18.89
CA GLU A 165 3.07 2.97 -19.85
C GLU A 165 2.23 4.10 -19.24
N MET A 166 2.07 5.23 -19.93
CA MET A 166 1.21 6.39 -19.59
C MET A 166 1.44 7.03 -18.22
N CYS A 167 1.91 6.33 -17.19
CA CYS A 167 2.08 6.85 -15.84
C CYS A 167 3.39 7.65 -15.67
N PRO A 168 3.34 8.96 -15.32
CA PRO A 168 4.54 9.79 -15.13
C PRO A 168 5.44 9.28 -13.99
N LEU A 169 4.85 8.86 -12.86
CA LEU A 169 5.61 8.30 -11.74
C LEU A 169 6.33 7.02 -12.16
N ALA A 170 5.66 6.10 -12.85
CA ALA A 170 6.28 4.88 -13.34
C ALA A 170 7.43 5.16 -14.32
N ARG A 171 7.31 6.20 -15.16
CA ARG A 171 8.40 6.64 -16.06
C ARG A 171 9.63 7.08 -15.26
N THR A 172 9.45 7.87 -14.22
CA THR A 172 10.53 8.30 -13.32
C THR A 172 11.14 7.10 -12.61
N MET A 173 10.33 6.23 -12.03
CA MET A 173 10.78 5.02 -11.36
C MET A 173 11.56 4.09 -12.28
N ARG A 174 11.13 3.88 -13.54
CA ARG A 174 11.88 3.10 -14.53
C ARG A 174 13.28 3.64 -14.82
N ARG A 175 13.44 4.97 -14.86
CA ARG A 175 14.73 5.62 -15.08
C ARG A 175 15.64 5.46 -13.86
N GLU A 176 15.16 5.80 -12.69
CA GLU A 176 15.96 5.88 -11.47
C GLU A 176 16.33 4.48 -10.91
N ARG A 177 15.46 3.47 -11.04
CA ARG A 177 15.76 2.10 -10.61
C ARG A 177 16.98 1.49 -11.31
N LYS A 178 17.19 1.84 -12.60
CA LYS A 178 18.35 1.34 -13.37
C LYS A 178 19.67 1.75 -12.74
N LYS A 179 19.76 2.97 -12.22
CA LYS A 179 20.94 3.50 -11.52
C LYS A 179 21.26 2.73 -10.25
N ARG A 180 20.27 2.06 -9.66
CA ARG A 180 20.38 1.29 -8.42
C ARG A 180 20.40 -0.23 -8.62
N GLY A 181 20.53 -0.69 -9.87
CA GLY A 181 20.60 -2.11 -10.19
C GLY A 181 19.29 -2.89 -9.94
N ILE A 182 18.16 -2.21 -9.71
CA ILE A 182 16.88 -2.87 -9.50
C ILE A 182 16.35 -3.38 -10.84
N THR A 183 16.37 -4.70 -11.03
CA THR A 183 16.02 -5.36 -12.29
C THR A 183 14.52 -5.55 -12.46
N GLU A 184 13.81 -5.89 -11.39
CA GLU A 184 12.39 -6.25 -11.38
C GLU A 184 11.65 -5.57 -10.25
N LEU A 185 10.42 -5.16 -10.50
CA LEU A 185 9.52 -4.60 -9.50
C LEU A 185 8.08 -4.84 -9.92
N LYS A 186 7.33 -5.58 -9.11
CA LYS A 186 5.88 -5.71 -9.26
C LYS A 186 5.23 -4.39 -8.88
N VAL A 187 4.36 -3.88 -9.73
CA VAL A 187 3.65 -2.62 -9.52
C VAL A 187 2.17 -2.74 -9.86
N VAL A 188 1.36 -1.88 -9.22
CA VAL A 188 0.01 -1.55 -9.68
C VAL A 188 0.06 -0.16 -10.28
N TYR A 189 -0.42 -0.03 -11.51
CA TYR A 189 -0.47 1.23 -12.24
C TYR A 189 -1.72 1.31 -13.13
N SER A 190 -2.05 2.47 -13.62
CA SER A 190 -3.15 2.64 -14.59
C SER A 190 -2.61 2.97 -15.97
N LYS A 191 -3.22 2.38 -17.00
CA LYS A 191 -3.02 2.70 -18.42
C LYS A 191 -3.73 3.99 -18.86
N GLU A 192 -4.58 4.53 -18.01
CA GLU A 192 -5.29 5.77 -18.32
C GLU A 192 -4.31 6.94 -18.47
N THR A 193 -4.48 7.73 -19.52
CA THR A 193 -3.78 9.02 -19.67
C THR A 193 -4.28 9.95 -18.56
N PRO A 194 -3.38 10.51 -17.72
CA PRO A 194 -3.79 11.43 -16.67
C PRO A 194 -4.54 12.64 -17.24
N ARG A 195 -5.65 13.00 -16.60
CA ARG A 195 -6.39 14.24 -16.93
C ARG A 195 -5.60 15.45 -16.46
N ILE A 196 -5.73 16.55 -17.14
CA ILE A 196 -5.16 17.85 -16.76
C ILE A 196 -6.30 18.60 -16.08
N PRO A 197 -6.20 18.96 -14.79
CA PRO A 197 -7.17 19.85 -14.15
C PRO A 197 -7.24 21.21 -14.87
N ASP A 198 -8.41 21.84 -14.81
CA ASP A 198 -8.67 23.14 -15.46
C ASP A 198 -8.16 24.34 -14.63
N ASP A 199 -7.42 24.07 -13.55
CA ASP A 199 -6.86 25.09 -12.65
C ASP A 199 -5.31 25.07 -12.67
N ASP A 200 -4.71 26.09 -12.07
CA ASP A 200 -3.26 26.25 -11.99
C ASP A 200 -2.64 25.43 -10.84
N ASP A 201 -3.44 24.69 -10.04
CA ASP A 201 -2.93 23.86 -8.95
C ASP A 201 -2.25 22.60 -9.50
N ARG A 202 -0.99 22.42 -9.11
CA ARG A 202 -0.19 21.25 -9.49
C ARG A 202 -0.43 20.03 -8.59
N THR A 203 -1.25 20.18 -7.56
CA THR A 203 -1.63 19.07 -6.67
C THR A 203 -2.46 18.05 -7.48
N PRO A 204 -2.07 16.77 -7.50
CA PRO A 204 -2.83 15.79 -8.26
C PRO A 204 -4.28 15.69 -7.77
N ALA A 205 -5.23 15.90 -8.67
CA ALA A 205 -6.64 15.63 -8.39
C ALA A 205 -6.88 14.14 -8.15
N SER A 206 -7.90 13.79 -7.39
CA SER A 206 -8.19 12.41 -7.05
C SER A 206 -9.68 12.13 -6.90
N THR A 207 -10.06 10.89 -7.18
CA THR A 207 -11.41 10.35 -6.98
C THR A 207 -11.42 9.39 -5.80
N ALA A 208 -12.60 9.07 -5.27
CA ALA A 208 -12.75 8.12 -4.18
C ALA A 208 -12.39 6.68 -4.58
N PHE A 209 -12.55 6.31 -5.85
CA PHE A 209 -12.54 4.93 -6.30
C PHE A 209 -11.23 4.48 -6.95
N VAL A 210 -10.50 5.34 -7.68
CA VAL A 210 -9.25 4.89 -8.35
C VAL A 210 -8.14 4.51 -7.35
N PRO A 211 -7.81 5.35 -6.34
CA PRO A 211 -6.84 4.97 -5.33
C PRO A 211 -7.28 3.76 -4.50
N GLY A 212 -8.59 3.72 -4.13
CA GLY A 212 -9.15 2.61 -3.37
C GLY A 212 -9.05 1.28 -4.12
N ALA A 213 -9.42 1.27 -5.41
CA ALA A 213 -9.31 0.08 -6.26
C ALA A 213 -7.84 -0.39 -6.39
N ALA A 214 -6.89 0.55 -6.56
CA ALA A 214 -5.47 0.21 -6.58
C ALA A 214 -5.02 -0.45 -5.27
N GLY A 215 -5.47 0.06 -4.12
CA GLY A 215 -5.18 -0.53 -2.81
C GLY A 215 -5.74 -1.95 -2.67
N LEU A 216 -6.98 -2.19 -3.11
CA LEU A 216 -7.61 -3.51 -3.08
C LEU A 216 -6.90 -4.51 -4.00
N ILE A 217 -6.47 -4.09 -5.21
CA ILE A 217 -5.68 -4.92 -6.13
C ILE A 217 -4.33 -5.30 -5.48
N ILE A 218 -3.63 -4.33 -4.88
CA ILE A 218 -2.36 -4.59 -4.18
C ILE A 218 -2.56 -5.60 -3.06
N ALA A 219 -3.57 -5.41 -2.21
CA ALA A 219 -3.86 -6.34 -1.12
C ALA A 219 -4.17 -7.75 -1.64
N GLY A 220 -4.91 -7.86 -2.74
CA GLY A 220 -5.17 -9.14 -3.41
C GLY A 220 -3.90 -9.84 -3.87
N GLU A 221 -2.93 -9.10 -4.45
CA GLU A 221 -1.63 -9.64 -4.84
C GLU A 221 -0.80 -10.11 -3.64
N VAL A 222 -0.83 -9.36 -2.53
CA VAL A 222 -0.14 -9.73 -1.29
C VAL A 222 -0.75 -11.01 -0.71
N VAL A 223 -2.08 -11.07 -0.57
CA VAL A 223 -2.78 -12.25 -0.05
C VAL A 223 -2.49 -13.48 -0.91
N LYS A 224 -2.60 -13.38 -2.24
CA LYS A 224 -2.28 -14.48 -3.17
C LYS A 224 -0.84 -14.98 -2.98
N ALA A 225 0.11 -14.07 -2.87
CA ALA A 225 1.52 -14.43 -2.67
C ALA A 225 1.73 -15.17 -1.33
N ILE A 226 1.09 -14.71 -0.24
CA ILE A 226 1.21 -15.35 1.07
C ILE A 226 0.60 -16.76 1.07
N VAL A 227 -0.56 -16.94 0.46
CA VAL A 227 -1.21 -18.27 0.43
C VAL A 227 -0.60 -19.21 -0.63
N GLY A 228 0.15 -18.70 -1.59
CA GLY A 228 0.85 -19.47 -2.61
C GLY A 228 0.04 -19.71 -3.89
N LEU A 229 -0.74 -18.70 -4.32
CA LEU A 229 -1.54 -18.68 -5.55
C LEU A 229 -0.90 -17.79 -6.63
#